data_48431fcc5ef634943705754f6f1ae2b0
#
_entry.id   48431fcc5ef634943705754f6f1ae2b0
#
_cell.length_a   1.000
_cell.length_b   1.000
_cell.length_c   1.000
_cell.angle_alpha   90.00
_cell.angle_beta   90.00
_cell.angle_gamma   90.00
#
_symmetry.space_group_name_H-M   'P 1'
#
loop_
_entity.id
_entity.type
_entity.pdbx_description
1 polymer ?
#
loop_
_entity_poly.entity_id
_entity_poly.type
_entity_poly.pdbx_seq_one_letter_code
_entity_poly.pdbx_strand_id
1 'polypeptide(L)'
;MCIRDRYAMFGGGDLSADSIPSAIALFLLGKGDVKKTLEYCVNFGGDCDTNGAMAGAMVGAMAGIDAVPQVWRDKISEMNACNFAKDADEILALIPQWHVASESDVADLIKE
;
A
#
# COMPACT_ATOMS: atom_id res chain seq x y z
N MET A 1 1.08 -18.19 12.27
CA MET A 1 2.04 -17.10 12.60
C MET A 1 1.25 -15.86 12.94
N CYS A 2 1.38 -15.31 14.14
CA CYS A 2 0.62 -14.15 14.61
C CYS A 2 1.36 -12.84 14.34
N ILE A 3 0.73 -11.67 14.63
CA ILE A 3 1.34 -10.35 14.45
C ILE A 3 2.62 -10.22 15.28
N ARG A 4 2.60 -10.74 16.53
CA ARG A 4 3.77 -10.71 17.44
C ARG A 4 4.98 -11.46 16.86
N ASP A 5 4.74 -12.62 16.23
CA ASP A 5 5.81 -13.41 15.62
C ASP A 5 6.47 -12.64 14.47
N ARG A 6 5.68 -11.90 13.70
CA ARG A 6 6.18 -11.09 12.57
C ARG A 6 6.99 -9.90 13.06
N TYR A 7 6.54 -9.23 14.13
CA TYR A 7 7.29 -8.15 14.74
C TYR A 7 8.67 -8.64 15.24
N ALA A 8 8.73 -9.83 15.83
CA ALA A 8 9.98 -10.43 16.28
C ALA A 8 10.91 -10.83 15.12
N MET A 9 10.37 -11.14 13.95
CA MET A 9 11.15 -11.55 12.77
C MET A 9 11.68 -10.37 11.95
N PHE A 10 10.85 -9.35 11.74
CA PHE A 10 11.13 -8.26 10.80
C PHE A 10 11.41 -6.93 11.49
N GLY A 11 11.13 -6.81 12.77
CA GLY A 11 11.20 -5.53 13.48
C GLY A 11 10.00 -4.62 13.17
N GLY A 12 9.95 -3.48 13.83
CA GLY A 12 8.94 -2.43 13.65
C GLY A 12 9.58 -1.07 13.49
N GLY A 13 10.84 -1.03 13.02
CA GLY A 13 11.59 0.20 12.84
C GLY A 13 11.25 0.94 11.55
N ASP A 14 11.83 2.13 11.42
CA ASP A 14 11.70 3.05 10.29
C ASP A 14 12.68 2.75 9.14
N LEU A 15 13.60 1.81 9.34
CA LEU A 15 14.52 1.40 8.29
C LEU A 15 13.79 0.60 7.20
N SER A 16 14.12 0.84 5.95
CA SER A 16 13.53 0.13 4.81
C SER A 16 13.71 -1.38 4.88
N ALA A 17 14.80 -1.86 5.49
CA ALA A 17 15.05 -3.28 5.73
C ALA A 17 14.02 -3.92 6.68
N ASP A 18 13.42 -3.14 7.58
CA ASP A 18 12.40 -3.59 8.54
C ASP A 18 10.99 -3.32 7.99
N SER A 19 10.74 -2.11 7.49
CA SER A 19 9.40 -1.66 7.09
C SER A 19 8.89 -2.35 5.83
N ILE A 20 9.72 -2.55 4.80
CA ILE A 20 9.27 -3.20 3.56
C ILE A 20 8.83 -4.66 3.78
N PRO A 21 9.63 -5.54 4.41
CA PRO A 21 9.19 -6.90 4.70
C PRO A 21 7.97 -6.94 5.63
N SER A 22 7.88 -6.02 6.59
CA SER A 22 6.75 -5.92 7.51
C SER A 22 5.46 -5.54 6.78
N ALA A 23 5.50 -4.53 5.90
CA ALA A 23 4.34 -4.13 5.10
C ALA A 23 3.85 -5.25 4.18
N ILE A 24 4.75 -5.96 3.50
CA ILE A 24 4.42 -7.11 2.66
C ILE A 24 3.79 -8.23 3.52
N ALA A 25 4.36 -8.51 4.67
CA ALA A 25 3.85 -9.54 5.57
C ALA A 25 2.43 -9.21 6.09
N LEU A 26 2.18 -7.94 6.43
CA LEU A 26 0.86 -7.47 6.89
C LEU A 26 -0.18 -7.50 5.76
N PHE A 27 0.21 -7.10 4.54
CA PHE A 27 -0.61 -7.22 3.35
C PHE A 27 -1.04 -8.68 3.10
N LEU A 28 -0.09 -9.62 3.11
CA LEU A 28 -0.37 -11.04 2.92
C LEU A 28 -1.26 -11.61 4.04
N LEU A 29 -1.07 -11.15 5.28
CA LEU A 29 -1.89 -11.55 6.41
C LEU A 29 -3.34 -11.07 6.26
N GLY A 30 -3.56 -9.90 5.69
CA GLY A 30 -4.87 -9.31 5.43
C GLY A 30 -5.69 -10.05 4.37
N LYS A 31 -5.05 -10.85 3.51
CA LYS A 31 -5.70 -11.69 2.48
C LYS A 31 -6.66 -10.92 1.57
N GLY A 32 -6.32 -9.68 1.22
CA GLY A 32 -7.12 -8.83 0.37
C GLY A 32 -8.22 -8.03 1.07
N ASP A 33 -8.39 -8.20 2.37
CA ASP A 33 -9.32 -7.41 3.17
C ASP A 33 -8.63 -6.10 3.59
N VAL A 34 -9.08 -4.97 3.03
CA VAL A 34 -8.52 -3.64 3.30
C VAL A 34 -8.57 -3.29 4.77
N LYS A 35 -9.74 -3.49 5.39
CA LYS A 35 -9.93 -3.15 6.80
C LYS A 35 -9.01 -3.94 7.71
N LYS A 36 -8.97 -5.28 7.53
CA LYS A 36 -8.08 -6.14 8.31
C LYS A 36 -6.62 -5.81 8.10
N THR A 37 -6.20 -5.55 6.86
CA THR A 37 -4.81 -5.19 6.56
C THR A 37 -4.40 -3.96 7.35
N LEU A 38 -5.21 -2.90 7.32
CA LEU A 38 -4.91 -1.66 8.03
C LEU A 38 -5.02 -1.81 9.56
N GLU A 39 -5.99 -2.57 10.06
CA GLU A 39 -6.07 -2.90 11.48
C GLU A 39 -4.83 -3.67 11.96
N TYR A 40 -4.30 -4.58 11.15
CA TYR A 40 -3.06 -5.28 11.46
C TYR A 40 -1.86 -4.35 11.47
N CYS A 41 -1.78 -3.38 10.55
CA CYS A 41 -0.70 -2.39 10.55
C CYS A 41 -0.72 -1.54 11.83
N VAL A 42 -1.87 -1.05 12.23
CA VAL A 42 -2.02 -0.26 13.47
C VAL A 42 -1.64 -1.09 14.70
N ASN A 43 -2.10 -2.35 14.78
CA ASN A 43 -1.81 -3.23 15.92
C ASN A 43 -0.38 -3.80 15.90
N PHE A 44 0.32 -3.69 14.80
CA PHE A 44 1.71 -4.13 14.68
C PHE A 44 2.63 -3.26 15.54
N GLY A 45 2.36 -1.94 15.59
CA GLY A 45 3.16 -0.98 16.33
C GLY A 45 4.41 -0.53 15.58
N GLY A 46 5.32 0.15 16.30
CA GLY A 46 6.49 0.74 15.66
C GLY A 46 6.09 1.82 14.64
N ASP A 47 6.72 1.82 13.47
CA ASP A 47 6.42 2.69 12.35
C ASP A 47 5.14 2.25 11.61
N CYS A 48 4.03 2.26 12.33
CA CYS A 48 2.76 1.72 11.86
C CYS A 48 2.09 2.57 10.76
N ASP A 49 2.38 3.84 10.67
CA ASP A 49 1.89 4.75 9.64
C ASP A 49 2.56 4.48 8.29
N THR A 50 3.89 4.35 8.24
CA THR A 50 4.62 3.95 7.03
C THR A 50 4.23 2.55 6.57
N ASN A 51 4.19 1.58 7.49
CA ASN A 51 3.75 0.22 7.19
C ASN A 51 2.29 0.19 6.69
N GLY A 52 1.42 1.00 7.31
CA GLY A 52 0.03 1.18 6.91
C GLY A 52 -0.12 1.80 5.53
N ALA A 53 0.69 2.81 5.20
CA ALA A 53 0.70 3.43 3.88
C ALA A 53 1.10 2.44 2.79
N MET A 54 2.18 1.68 2.99
CA MET A 54 2.67 0.69 2.02
C MET A 54 1.70 -0.49 1.86
N ALA A 55 1.27 -1.11 2.95
CA ALA A 55 0.33 -2.23 2.90
C ALA A 55 -1.05 -1.79 2.39
N GLY A 56 -1.48 -0.58 2.75
CA GLY A 56 -2.71 0.05 2.28
C GLY A 56 -2.70 0.30 0.78
N ALA A 57 -1.58 0.79 0.23
CA ALA A 57 -1.43 0.96 -1.21
C ALA A 57 -1.54 -0.37 -1.96
N MET A 58 -0.87 -1.42 -1.47
CA MET A 58 -0.93 -2.76 -2.09
C MET A 58 -2.34 -3.36 -2.04
N VAL A 59 -3.00 -3.34 -0.88
CA VAL A 59 -4.35 -3.91 -0.75
C VAL A 59 -5.40 -3.06 -1.46
N GLY A 60 -5.23 -1.74 -1.49
CA GLY A 60 -6.10 -0.81 -2.21
C GLY A 60 -6.01 -1.00 -3.72
N ALA A 61 -4.81 -1.18 -4.26
CA ALA A 61 -4.61 -1.51 -5.67
C ALA A 61 -5.27 -2.83 -6.08
N MET A 62 -5.29 -3.82 -5.17
CA MET A 62 -5.90 -5.13 -5.41
C MET A 62 -7.42 -5.11 -5.26
N ALA A 63 -7.95 -4.43 -4.25
CA ALA A 63 -9.36 -4.50 -3.85
C ALA A 63 -10.21 -3.33 -4.38
N GLY A 64 -9.59 -2.23 -4.80
CA GLY A 64 -10.25 -1.02 -5.26
C GLY A 64 -10.75 -0.12 -4.13
N ILE A 65 -11.16 1.10 -4.50
CA ILE A 65 -11.56 2.14 -3.55
C ILE A 65 -12.83 1.76 -2.76
N ASP A 66 -13.72 0.99 -3.34
CA ASP A 66 -14.98 0.60 -2.71
C ASP A 66 -14.82 -0.40 -1.56
N ALA A 67 -13.65 -1.06 -1.49
CA ALA A 67 -13.29 -1.92 -0.36
C ALA A 67 -12.83 -1.11 0.86
N VAL A 68 -12.51 0.18 0.70
CA VAL A 68 -12.18 1.08 1.81
C VAL A 68 -13.47 1.56 2.47
N PRO A 69 -13.64 1.41 3.80
CA PRO A 69 -14.85 1.87 4.50
C PRO A 69 -15.17 3.33 4.21
N GLN A 70 -16.42 3.62 3.82
CA GLN A 70 -16.86 4.97 3.44
C GLN A 70 -16.56 6.01 4.54
N VAL A 71 -16.79 5.65 5.80
CA VAL A 71 -16.52 6.53 6.96
C VAL A 71 -15.05 6.96 7.01
N TRP A 72 -14.12 6.10 6.61
CA TRP A 72 -12.70 6.45 6.57
C TRP A 72 -12.40 7.38 5.40
N ARG A 73 -12.97 7.10 4.23
CA ARG A 73 -12.81 7.95 3.04
C ARG A 73 -13.31 9.37 3.29
N ASP A 74 -14.51 9.49 3.85
CA ASP A 74 -15.13 10.79 4.18
C ASP A 74 -14.28 11.57 5.19
N LYS A 75 -13.88 10.89 6.27
CA LYS A 75 -13.06 11.49 7.32
C LYS A 75 -11.72 12.02 6.82
N ILE A 76 -11.02 11.24 6.01
CA ILE A 76 -9.71 11.64 5.47
C ILE A 76 -9.86 12.81 4.49
N SER A 77 -10.87 12.77 3.61
CA SER A 77 -11.15 13.85 2.66
C SER A 77 -11.50 15.14 3.38
N GLU A 78 -12.32 15.08 4.42
CA GLU A 78 -12.69 16.24 5.25
C GLU A 78 -11.47 16.86 5.94
N MET A 79 -10.65 16.02 6.59
CA MET A 79 -9.53 16.50 7.40
C MET A 79 -8.36 17.04 6.56
N ASN A 80 -8.15 16.50 5.36
CA ASN A 80 -7.00 16.85 4.54
C ASN A 80 -7.35 17.73 3.34
N ALA A 81 -8.64 18.08 3.16
CA ALA A 81 -9.13 18.85 2.01
C ALA A 81 -8.66 18.28 0.65
N CYS A 82 -8.52 16.94 0.56
CA CYS A 82 -8.07 16.25 -0.64
C CYS A 82 -9.24 15.56 -1.37
N ASN A 83 -9.10 15.43 -2.69
CA ASN A 83 -10.06 14.73 -3.53
C ASN A 83 -9.33 13.61 -4.28
N PHE A 84 -9.25 12.44 -3.65
CA PHE A 84 -8.53 11.29 -4.20
C PHE A 84 -9.06 10.81 -5.56
N ALA A 85 -10.37 10.98 -5.83
CA ALA A 85 -10.93 10.62 -7.14
C ALA A 85 -10.39 11.55 -8.24
N LYS A 86 -10.37 12.86 -7.97
CA LYS A 86 -9.80 13.84 -8.90
C LYS A 86 -8.33 13.60 -9.13
N ASP A 87 -7.57 13.36 -8.04
CA ASP A 87 -6.13 13.11 -8.12
C ASP A 87 -5.85 11.83 -8.94
N ALA A 88 -6.65 10.79 -8.76
CA ALA A 88 -6.55 9.56 -9.55
C ALA A 88 -6.86 9.80 -11.03
N ASP A 89 -7.91 10.57 -11.36
CA ASP A 89 -8.25 10.91 -12.73
C ASP A 89 -7.15 11.72 -13.42
N GLU A 90 -6.53 12.66 -12.71
CA GLU A 90 -5.39 13.44 -13.21
C GLU A 90 -4.18 12.55 -13.51
N ILE A 91 -3.87 11.59 -12.63
CA ILE A 91 -2.79 10.60 -12.84
C ILE A 91 -3.13 9.71 -14.05
N LEU A 92 -4.36 9.19 -14.13
CA LEU A 92 -4.80 8.35 -15.25
C LEU A 92 -4.71 9.07 -16.59
N ALA A 93 -5.00 10.38 -16.64
CA ALA A 93 -4.88 11.18 -17.84
C ALA A 93 -3.43 11.30 -18.37
N LEU A 94 -2.44 11.09 -17.52
CA LEU A 94 -1.02 11.10 -17.89
C LEU A 94 -0.54 9.76 -18.49
N ILE A 95 -1.21 8.65 -18.19
CA ILE A 95 -0.79 7.30 -18.64
C ILE A 95 -0.61 7.21 -20.16
N PRO A 96 -1.51 7.75 -21.02
CA PRO A 96 -1.34 7.70 -22.47
C PRO A 96 -0.11 8.44 -22.98
N GLN A 97 0.45 9.34 -22.16
CA GLN A 97 1.64 10.13 -22.49
C GLN A 97 2.93 9.42 -22.05
N TRP A 98 2.83 8.40 -21.23
CA TRP A 98 3.97 7.62 -20.79
C TRP A 98 4.26 6.53 -21.84
N HIS A 99 5.52 6.45 -22.23
CA HIS A 99 5.98 5.34 -23.04
C HIS A 99 5.96 4.10 -22.13
N VAL A 100 4.94 3.27 -22.30
CA VAL A 100 4.93 1.96 -21.64
C VAL A 100 6.00 1.14 -22.35
N ALA A 101 7.10 0.85 -21.64
CA ALA A 101 8.15 0.01 -22.16
C ALA A 101 7.54 -1.31 -22.67
N SER A 102 7.77 -1.63 -23.92
CA SER A 102 7.31 -2.89 -24.50
C SER A 102 8.06 -4.06 -23.85
N GLU A 103 7.53 -5.28 -23.97
CA GLU A 103 8.24 -6.47 -23.48
C GLU A 103 9.66 -6.58 -24.07
N SER A 104 9.88 -6.07 -25.29
CA SER A 104 11.19 -6.00 -25.94
C SER A 104 12.15 -5.02 -25.25
N ASP A 105 11.64 -3.85 -24.80
CA ASP A 105 12.46 -2.85 -24.12
C ASP A 105 12.91 -3.38 -22.74
N VAL A 106 12.02 -4.10 -22.04
CA VAL A 106 12.36 -4.77 -20.76
C VAL A 106 13.37 -5.90 -20.97
N ALA A 107 13.21 -6.69 -22.04
CA ALA A 107 14.11 -7.80 -22.35
C ALA A 107 15.55 -7.30 -22.69
N ASP A 108 15.68 -6.11 -23.26
CA ASP A 108 16.98 -5.52 -23.56
C ASP A 108 17.69 -4.96 -22.33
N LEU A 109 16.94 -4.47 -21.33
CA LEU A 109 17.48 -4.04 -20.03
C LEU A 109 18.06 -5.20 -19.18
N ILE A 110 17.60 -6.43 -19.41
CA ILE A 110 18.05 -7.62 -18.65
C ILE A 110 19.29 -8.26 -19.27
N LYS A 111 19.70 -7.85 -20.48
CA LYS A 111 20.86 -8.41 -21.20
C LYS A 111 22.19 -7.70 -20.90
N GLU A 112 22.19 -6.61 -20.16
CA GLU A 112 23.38 -5.91 -19.64
C GLU A 112 23.76 -6.41 -18.24
#